data_8eae2d75268f5ca64a1def82a456397b
#
_entry.id   8eae2d75268f5ca64a1def82a456397b
#
_cell.length_a   1.000
_cell.length_b   1.000
_cell.length_c   1.000
_cell.angle_alpha   90.00
_cell.angle_beta   90.00
_cell.angle_gamma   90.00
#
_symmetry.space_group_name_H-M   'P 1'
#
loop_
_entity.id
_entity.type
_entity.pdbx_description
1 polymer ?
#
loop_
_entity_poly.entity_id
_entity_poly.type
_entity_poly.pdbx_seq_one_letter_code
_entity_poly.pdbx_strand_id
1 'polypeptide(L)'
;MENENKPTRRSLSPGIKLLLLAVMALVLLIPQIFIDLLVDSRRDYSEEVQANIAQSWGGEQAVRPIWLSFPVQKKDKDDNSNYVAHYQVDSVKMDVEMTTQTRYRGFYSAVLYHAKIKVDGYIDPEALKEDLYIDGYRYDRIAPTGYISTAIREPLGLKSNLVVNMGGKEYHLTASNASSLFDDGKTFSAPIDLRTDSLGKFSYTYELNGYKDLQFYVQSDAMDVNLKLHYPSPSFSGDFLPDERTISDSVTTAHWRLFASASTFPQTSVRDRDTRYYDYDDEFNPRSFSVSTQFTDVYYRAIERSLKYAILIIVFTFLTFFFTDTLSKTNMPMIGYLLTGCAILLFYTLLLSLSEYLAFGWAYLITCLAIIGMIGVYFWSFVRSLKATMVCVGILVILYVFLYLILQMDTFPLLVGSIFLFIVLGLVMYLSRKLTW
;
A
#
# COMPACT_ATOMS: atom_id res chain seq x y z
N MET A 1 57.33 -34.30 -40.19
CA MET A 1 56.28 -34.88 -39.35
C MET A 1 56.31 -34.14 -38.04
N GLU A 2 55.54 -33.06 -37.99
CA GLU A 2 55.40 -32.20 -36.83
C GLU A 2 54.12 -32.64 -36.10
N ASN A 3 54.32 -33.31 -34.96
CA ASN A 3 53.20 -33.67 -34.08
C ASN A 3 52.76 -32.41 -33.31
N GLU A 4 51.76 -31.70 -33.77
CA GLU A 4 51.07 -30.66 -32.99
C GLU A 4 50.43 -31.30 -31.76
N ASN A 5 51.09 -31.17 -30.64
CA ASN A 5 50.54 -31.42 -29.30
C ASN A 5 49.43 -30.42 -29.01
N LYS A 6 48.19 -30.72 -29.40
CA LYS A 6 47.02 -29.96 -28.90
C LYS A 6 46.96 -30.11 -27.39
N PRO A 7 46.96 -29.01 -26.61
CA PRO A 7 46.88 -29.09 -25.17
C PRO A 7 45.53 -29.75 -24.80
N THR A 8 45.59 -30.92 -24.22
CA THR A 8 44.44 -31.60 -23.62
C THR A 8 43.98 -30.74 -22.43
N ARG A 9 42.92 -29.97 -22.62
CA ARG A 9 42.23 -29.26 -21.51
C ARG A 9 41.81 -30.33 -20.50
N ARG A 10 42.47 -30.38 -19.35
CA ARG A 10 42.06 -31.22 -18.21
C ARG A 10 40.63 -30.88 -17.87
N SER A 11 39.68 -31.77 -18.07
CA SER A 11 38.31 -31.65 -17.61
C SER A 11 38.33 -31.69 -16.07
N LEU A 12 37.74 -30.66 -15.44
CA LEU A 12 37.53 -30.63 -14.00
C LEU A 12 36.67 -31.85 -13.62
N SER A 13 36.96 -32.46 -12.46
CA SER A 13 36.09 -33.53 -11.96
C SER A 13 34.64 -32.97 -11.78
N PRO A 14 33.60 -33.79 -12.02
CA PRO A 14 32.19 -33.32 -11.91
C PRO A 14 31.89 -32.69 -10.56
N GLY A 15 32.45 -33.23 -9.45
CA GLY A 15 32.24 -32.66 -8.11
C GLY A 15 32.84 -31.26 -7.93
N ILE A 16 34.08 -31.03 -8.44
CA ILE A 16 34.69 -29.68 -8.39
C ILE A 16 33.89 -28.70 -9.25
N LYS A 17 33.40 -29.13 -10.42
CA LYS A 17 32.59 -28.30 -11.30
C LYS A 17 31.27 -27.88 -10.61
N LEU A 18 30.63 -28.83 -9.94
CA LEU A 18 29.38 -28.55 -9.21
C LEU A 18 29.60 -27.57 -8.02
N LEU A 19 30.73 -27.76 -7.29
CA LEU A 19 31.12 -26.85 -6.20
C LEU A 19 31.35 -25.43 -6.73
N LEU A 20 32.06 -25.26 -7.84
CA LEU A 20 32.29 -23.97 -8.47
C LEU A 20 30.99 -23.30 -8.96
N LEU A 21 30.05 -24.09 -9.49
CA LEU A 21 28.72 -23.59 -9.88
C LEU A 21 27.92 -23.12 -8.68
N ALA A 22 27.98 -23.82 -7.54
CA ALA A 22 27.32 -23.38 -6.30
C ALA A 22 27.93 -22.06 -5.78
N VAL A 23 29.26 -21.95 -5.77
CA VAL A 23 29.93 -20.68 -5.40
C VAL A 23 29.57 -19.55 -6.36
N MET A 24 29.51 -19.81 -7.66
CA MET A 24 29.13 -18.81 -8.65
C MET A 24 27.69 -18.40 -8.52
N ALA A 25 26.74 -19.28 -8.19
CA ALA A 25 25.38 -18.94 -7.89
C ALA A 25 25.28 -17.99 -6.67
N LEU A 26 26.10 -18.24 -5.63
CA LEU A 26 26.19 -17.34 -4.46
C LEU A 26 26.79 -15.97 -4.84
N VAL A 27 27.82 -15.93 -5.68
CA VAL A 27 28.40 -14.65 -6.15
C VAL A 27 27.37 -13.82 -6.94
N LEU A 28 26.48 -14.46 -7.70
CA LEU A 28 25.42 -13.78 -8.44
C LEU A 28 24.31 -13.18 -7.54
N LEU A 29 24.27 -13.51 -6.25
CA LEU A 29 23.42 -12.80 -5.29
C LEU A 29 23.87 -11.35 -5.08
N ILE A 30 25.15 -11.04 -5.28
CA ILE A 30 25.65 -9.67 -5.10
C ILE A 30 24.99 -8.71 -6.11
N PRO A 31 25.07 -8.92 -7.45
CA PRO A 31 24.36 -8.06 -8.39
C PRO A 31 22.83 -8.13 -8.24
N GLN A 32 22.27 -9.23 -7.74
CA GLN A 32 20.84 -9.31 -7.44
C GLN A 32 20.41 -8.27 -6.39
N ILE A 33 21.23 -8.05 -5.34
CA ILE A 33 20.94 -7.01 -4.33
C ILE A 33 20.88 -5.62 -4.97
N PHE A 34 21.76 -5.31 -5.90
CA PHE A 34 21.72 -4.04 -6.62
C PHE A 34 20.45 -3.87 -7.48
N ILE A 35 19.95 -4.96 -8.05
CA ILE A 35 18.68 -4.93 -8.79
C ILE A 35 17.51 -4.70 -7.84
N ASP A 36 17.52 -5.32 -6.66
CA ASP A 36 16.49 -5.12 -5.63
C ASP A 36 16.43 -3.64 -5.19
N LEU A 37 17.59 -3.06 -4.87
CA LEU A 37 17.71 -1.64 -4.57
C LEU A 37 17.25 -0.73 -5.73
N LEU A 38 17.48 -1.15 -6.97
CA LEU A 38 17.00 -0.40 -8.15
C LEU A 38 15.46 -0.45 -8.23
N VAL A 39 14.85 -1.59 -7.95
CA VAL A 39 13.37 -1.74 -7.94
C VAL A 39 12.77 -0.85 -6.85
N ASP A 40 13.33 -0.87 -5.63
CA ASP A 40 12.89 -0.02 -4.53
C ASP A 40 13.01 1.46 -4.88
N SER A 41 14.15 1.89 -5.40
CA SER A 41 14.38 3.29 -5.82
C SER A 41 13.38 3.74 -6.90
N ARG A 42 13.02 2.86 -7.83
CA ARG A 42 12.02 3.16 -8.88
C ARG A 42 10.61 3.24 -8.33
N ARG A 43 10.27 2.38 -7.36
CA ARG A 43 9.00 2.44 -6.65
C ARG A 43 8.87 3.76 -5.90
N ASP A 44 9.87 4.11 -5.08
CA ASP A 44 9.88 5.34 -4.29
C ASP A 44 9.74 6.59 -5.19
N TYR A 45 10.45 6.60 -6.32
CA TYR A 45 10.32 7.67 -7.31
C TYR A 45 8.93 7.74 -7.93
N SER A 46 8.30 6.59 -8.21
CA SER A 46 6.92 6.53 -8.71
C SER A 46 5.94 7.11 -7.68
N GLU A 47 6.09 6.74 -6.41
CA GLU A 47 5.26 7.26 -5.32
C GLU A 47 5.46 8.77 -5.15
N GLU A 48 6.69 9.27 -5.22
CA GLU A 48 6.99 10.70 -5.17
C GLU A 48 6.33 11.48 -6.32
N VAL A 49 6.41 10.98 -7.55
CA VAL A 49 5.76 11.63 -8.70
C VAL A 49 4.26 11.65 -8.56
N GLN A 50 3.66 10.56 -8.06
CA GLN A 50 2.23 10.48 -7.80
C GLN A 50 1.79 11.45 -6.71
N ALA A 51 2.55 11.53 -5.60
CA ALA A 51 2.32 12.50 -4.53
C ALA A 51 2.40 13.94 -5.06
N ASN A 52 3.36 14.24 -5.93
CA ASN A 52 3.51 15.55 -6.58
C ASN A 52 2.30 15.89 -7.50
N ILE A 53 1.72 14.89 -8.21
CA ILE A 53 0.48 15.10 -8.98
C ILE A 53 -0.68 15.38 -8.03
N ALA A 54 -0.76 14.62 -6.94
CA ALA A 54 -1.82 14.71 -5.94
C ALA A 54 -1.78 16.01 -5.13
N GLN A 55 -0.60 16.55 -4.84
CA GLN A 55 -0.42 17.76 -4.04
C GLN A 55 -1.18 18.97 -4.61
N SER A 56 -1.25 19.10 -5.94
CA SER A 56 -2.03 20.14 -6.60
C SER A 56 -3.53 19.85 -6.67
N TRP A 57 -3.96 18.64 -6.32
CA TRP A 57 -5.36 18.21 -6.37
C TRP A 57 -6.02 18.18 -4.99
N GLY A 58 -5.33 17.82 -3.94
CA GLY A 58 -5.86 17.78 -2.58
C GLY A 58 -5.24 16.74 -1.65
N GLY A 59 -4.22 15.97 -2.10
CA GLY A 59 -3.51 15.02 -1.24
C GLY A 59 -4.40 13.91 -0.63
N GLU A 60 -3.91 13.25 0.41
CA GLU A 60 -4.69 12.29 1.20
C GLU A 60 -5.69 13.03 2.09
N GLN A 61 -6.91 12.52 2.21
CA GLN A 61 -7.99 13.16 2.94
C GLN A 61 -8.48 12.33 4.12
N ALA A 62 -8.97 13.05 5.14
CA ALA A 62 -9.65 12.46 6.28
C ALA A 62 -10.98 13.16 6.54
N VAL A 63 -11.99 12.36 6.85
CA VAL A 63 -13.34 12.80 7.20
C VAL A 63 -13.49 12.67 8.71
N ARG A 64 -13.85 13.78 9.35
CA ARG A 64 -14.15 13.86 10.77
C ARG A 64 -15.55 14.41 10.97
N PRO A 65 -16.35 13.84 11.87
CA PRO A 65 -17.57 14.48 12.34
C PRO A 65 -17.29 15.87 12.91
N ILE A 66 -18.29 16.71 12.99
CA ILE A 66 -18.19 17.97 13.72
C ILE A 66 -18.08 17.71 15.23
N TRP A 67 -17.50 18.65 15.95
CA TRP A 67 -17.49 18.70 17.42
C TRP A 67 -17.83 20.09 17.91
N LEU A 68 -18.28 20.19 19.16
CA LEU A 68 -18.50 21.46 19.83
C LEU A 68 -17.37 21.73 20.81
N SER A 69 -17.03 23.01 21.00
CA SER A 69 -15.97 23.43 21.92
C SER A 69 -16.45 24.63 22.74
N PHE A 70 -16.33 24.53 24.09
CA PHE A 70 -16.69 25.61 24.99
C PHE A 70 -15.56 25.88 26.00
N PRO A 71 -15.32 27.16 26.36
CA PRO A 71 -14.37 27.50 27.38
C PRO A 71 -14.91 27.05 28.76
N VAL A 72 -14.05 26.38 29.54
CA VAL A 72 -14.35 25.89 30.86
C VAL A 72 -13.23 26.28 31.82
N GLN A 73 -13.52 26.34 33.11
CA GLN A 73 -12.54 26.59 34.19
C GLN A 73 -12.57 25.45 35.18
N LYS A 74 -11.39 24.99 35.56
CA LYS A 74 -11.22 24.01 36.62
C LYS A 74 -11.56 24.61 37.99
N LYS A 75 -12.37 23.93 38.77
CA LYS A 75 -12.78 24.40 40.07
C LYS A 75 -11.78 24.02 41.15
N ASP A 76 -10.52 24.42 40.95
CA ASP A 76 -9.47 24.25 41.96
C ASP A 76 -8.93 25.63 42.32
N LYS A 77 -8.62 25.85 43.62
CA LYS A 77 -8.33 27.18 44.13
C LYS A 77 -7.05 27.83 43.62
N ASP A 78 -6.16 27.04 42.99
CA ASP A 78 -4.83 27.50 42.58
C ASP A 78 -4.60 27.42 41.05
N ASP A 79 -5.61 27.04 40.28
CA ASP A 79 -5.45 26.86 38.84
C ASP A 79 -6.15 27.96 38.01
N ASN A 80 -5.37 28.85 37.43
CA ASN A 80 -5.82 29.94 36.54
C ASN A 80 -5.74 29.57 35.06
N SER A 81 -5.55 28.31 34.74
CA SER A 81 -5.39 27.84 33.35
C SER A 81 -6.72 27.94 32.56
N ASN A 82 -6.60 28.23 31.27
CA ASN A 82 -7.73 28.34 30.37
C ASN A 82 -8.00 26.99 29.70
N TYR A 83 -9.04 26.30 30.12
CA TYR A 83 -9.42 25.02 29.56
C TYR A 83 -10.50 25.15 28.49
N VAL A 84 -10.53 24.20 27.55
CA VAL A 84 -11.58 24.04 26.54
C VAL A 84 -12.13 22.63 26.61
N ALA A 85 -13.44 22.53 26.83
CA ALA A 85 -14.15 21.27 26.74
C ALA A 85 -14.60 21.03 25.29
N HIS A 86 -14.32 19.83 24.77
CA HIS A 86 -14.69 19.37 23.46
C HIS A 86 -15.74 18.28 23.58
N TYR A 87 -16.86 18.43 22.89
CA TYR A 87 -17.99 17.50 22.89
C TYR A 87 -18.12 16.88 21.52
N GLN A 88 -18.11 15.56 21.44
CA GLN A 88 -18.38 14.80 20.23
C GLN A 88 -19.89 14.75 19.94
N VAL A 89 -20.25 14.41 18.73
CA VAL A 89 -21.64 14.17 18.34
C VAL A 89 -22.08 12.77 18.77
N ASP A 90 -23.37 12.63 19.16
CA ASP A 90 -23.91 11.35 19.62
C ASP A 90 -24.09 10.38 18.45
N SER A 91 -24.58 10.85 17.33
CA SER A 91 -24.76 10.02 16.17
C SER A 91 -24.47 10.76 14.87
N VAL A 92 -23.92 10.02 13.90
CA VAL A 92 -23.65 10.55 12.56
C VAL A 92 -23.95 9.50 11.50
N LYS A 93 -24.62 9.94 10.45
CA LYS A 93 -24.80 9.20 9.20
C LYS A 93 -24.10 9.94 8.08
N MET A 94 -23.29 9.21 7.33
CA MET A 94 -22.55 9.75 6.18
C MET A 94 -22.93 9.00 4.91
N ASP A 95 -23.39 9.72 3.90
CA ASP A 95 -23.57 9.21 2.55
C ASP A 95 -22.46 9.80 1.66
N VAL A 96 -21.59 8.93 1.16
CA VAL A 96 -20.35 9.30 0.43
C VAL A 96 -20.44 8.78 -0.99
N GLU A 97 -20.38 9.68 -1.97
CA GLU A 97 -20.27 9.32 -3.38
C GLU A 97 -18.89 9.75 -3.90
N MET A 98 -18.09 8.76 -4.34
CA MET A 98 -16.75 8.99 -4.87
C MET A 98 -16.67 8.63 -6.35
N THR A 99 -16.05 9.51 -7.11
CA THR A 99 -15.67 9.28 -8.52
C THR A 99 -14.17 9.39 -8.68
N THR A 100 -13.59 8.59 -9.56
CA THR A 100 -12.16 8.58 -9.78
C THR A 100 -11.78 9.11 -11.16
N GLN A 101 -10.59 9.71 -11.27
CA GLN A 101 -9.96 10.10 -12.53
C GLN A 101 -8.47 9.81 -12.49
N THR A 102 -7.92 9.33 -13.59
CA THR A 102 -6.48 9.11 -13.70
C THR A 102 -5.81 10.34 -14.33
N ARG A 103 -4.75 10.83 -13.71
CA ARG A 103 -3.90 11.90 -14.23
C ARG A 103 -2.50 11.36 -14.51
N TYR A 104 -1.89 11.88 -15.56
CA TYR A 104 -0.58 11.43 -16.05
C TYR A 104 0.46 12.54 -15.96
N ARG A 105 1.68 12.18 -15.59
CA ARG A 105 2.88 13.02 -15.71
C ARG A 105 4.01 12.17 -16.31
N GLY A 106 4.29 12.37 -17.60
CA GLY A 106 5.08 11.42 -18.37
C GLY A 106 4.39 10.07 -18.47
N PHE A 107 5.06 9.01 -18.06
CA PHE A 107 4.49 7.65 -18.00
C PHE A 107 3.94 7.26 -16.61
N TYR A 108 4.16 8.08 -15.59
CA TYR A 108 3.56 7.88 -14.26
C TYR A 108 2.12 8.36 -14.24
N SER A 109 1.28 7.61 -13.55
CA SER A 109 -0.14 7.95 -13.37
C SER A 109 -0.52 7.95 -11.91
N ALA A 110 -1.40 8.87 -11.52
CA ALA A 110 -2.02 8.91 -10.22
C ALA A 110 -3.54 8.80 -10.36
N VAL A 111 -4.16 7.93 -9.57
CA VAL A 111 -5.62 7.86 -9.47
C VAL A 111 -6.05 8.87 -8.42
N LEU A 112 -6.73 9.91 -8.87
CA LEU A 112 -7.29 10.97 -8.04
C LEU A 112 -8.78 10.73 -7.87
N TYR A 113 -9.35 11.20 -6.76
CA TYR A 113 -10.79 11.10 -6.56
C TYR A 113 -11.42 12.45 -6.26
N HIS A 114 -12.71 12.52 -6.52
CA HIS A 114 -13.63 13.54 -6.06
C HIS A 114 -14.70 12.85 -5.22
N ALA A 115 -14.87 13.30 -3.98
CA ALA A 115 -15.83 12.77 -3.03
C ALA A 115 -16.86 13.84 -2.65
N LYS A 116 -18.14 13.52 -2.80
CA LYS A 116 -19.26 14.28 -2.26
C LYS A 116 -19.72 13.59 -1.00
N ILE A 117 -19.68 14.30 0.12
CA ILE A 117 -19.94 13.78 1.45
C ILE A 117 -21.13 14.53 2.02
N LYS A 118 -22.22 13.81 2.25
CA LYS A 118 -23.40 14.31 2.97
C LYS A 118 -23.38 13.72 4.37
N VAL A 119 -23.52 14.58 5.35
CA VAL A 119 -23.51 14.20 6.77
C VAL A 119 -24.80 14.67 7.41
N ASP A 120 -25.51 13.77 8.05
CA ASP A 120 -26.67 14.02 8.90
C ASP A 120 -26.33 13.47 10.30
N GLY A 121 -26.66 14.20 11.36
CA GLY A 121 -26.33 13.73 12.71
C GLY A 121 -27.16 14.37 13.80
N TYR A 122 -26.86 14.01 15.04
CA TYR A 122 -27.54 14.49 16.23
C TYR A 122 -26.54 14.79 17.35
N ILE A 123 -26.79 15.86 18.07
CA ILE A 123 -26.12 16.26 19.29
C ILE A 123 -27.17 16.38 20.39
N ASP A 124 -27.01 15.63 21.48
CA ASP A 124 -27.90 15.73 22.62
C ASP A 124 -27.62 17.03 23.39
N PRO A 125 -28.59 17.96 23.47
CA PRO A 125 -28.43 19.17 24.25
C PRO A 125 -28.15 18.91 25.73
N GLU A 126 -28.62 17.77 26.28
CA GLU A 126 -28.42 17.41 27.68
C GLU A 126 -27.00 16.94 27.98
N ALA A 127 -26.24 16.50 26.95
CA ALA A 127 -24.84 16.14 27.08
C ALA A 127 -23.94 17.35 27.40
N LEU A 128 -24.38 18.56 27.03
CA LEU A 128 -23.67 19.80 27.28
C LEU A 128 -24.03 20.39 28.68
N LYS A 129 -23.79 19.62 29.71
CA LYS A 129 -23.98 20.08 31.10
C LYS A 129 -23.10 21.27 31.43
N GLU A 130 -23.55 22.12 32.33
CA GLU A 130 -22.77 23.26 32.82
C GLU A 130 -21.56 22.80 33.64
N ASP A 131 -21.73 21.69 34.40
CA ASP A 131 -20.74 21.07 35.23
C ASP A 131 -20.20 19.79 34.58
N LEU A 132 -18.89 19.72 34.38
CA LEU A 132 -18.20 18.53 33.87
C LEU A 132 -17.34 17.92 34.95
N TYR A 133 -17.36 16.58 35.04
CA TYR A 133 -16.45 15.81 35.88
C TYR A 133 -15.59 14.91 35.03
N ILE A 134 -14.29 15.22 34.92
CA ILE A 134 -13.31 14.47 34.11
C ILE A 134 -12.08 14.26 34.98
N ASP A 135 -11.58 13.03 35.05
CA ASP A 135 -10.38 12.60 35.80
C ASP A 135 -10.36 13.05 37.28
N GLY A 136 -11.54 13.05 37.91
CA GLY A 136 -11.70 13.45 39.30
C GLY A 136 -11.75 14.96 39.53
N TYR A 137 -11.69 15.76 38.48
CA TYR A 137 -11.78 17.21 38.57
C TYR A 137 -13.12 17.70 38.02
N ARG A 138 -13.63 18.79 38.64
CA ARG A 138 -14.81 19.50 38.21
C ARG A 138 -14.40 20.69 37.34
N TYR A 139 -15.06 20.85 36.19
CA TYR A 139 -14.92 21.99 35.28
C TYR A 139 -16.28 22.65 35.11
N ASP A 140 -16.34 23.97 35.33
CA ASP A 140 -17.53 24.77 35.14
C ASP A 140 -17.40 25.54 33.83
N ARG A 141 -18.50 25.62 33.02
CA ARG A 141 -18.54 26.43 31.80
C ARG A 141 -18.48 27.91 32.18
N ILE A 142 -17.54 28.67 31.62
CA ILE A 142 -17.38 30.09 31.88
C ILE A 142 -18.12 31.00 30.90
N ALA A 143 -18.55 30.49 29.74
CA ALA A 143 -19.33 31.24 28.75
C ALA A 143 -20.29 30.33 27.97
N PRO A 144 -21.47 30.82 27.62
CA PRO A 144 -22.43 30.11 26.78
C PRO A 144 -22.02 30.11 25.30
N THR A 145 -21.02 30.91 24.95
CA THR A 145 -20.50 31.00 23.58
C THR A 145 -19.34 30.01 23.38
N GLY A 146 -19.35 29.33 22.26
CA GLY A 146 -18.36 28.35 21.88
C GLY A 146 -18.19 28.27 20.36
N TYR A 147 -17.69 27.13 19.90
CA TYR A 147 -17.46 26.91 18.47
C TYR A 147 -18.01 25.55 18.05
N ILE A 148 -18.62 25.50 16.85
CA ILE A 148 -18.85 24.29 16.09
C ILE A 148 -17.70 24.14 15.10
N SER A 149 -17.08 22.98 15.05
CA SER A 149 -15.81 22.78 14.32
C SER A 149 -15.76 21.44 13.61
N THR A 150 -14.98 21.37 12.54
CA THR A 150 -14.50 20.14 11.90
C THR A 150 -13.06 20.34 11.40
N ALA A 151 -12.36 19.29 11.05
CA ALA A 151 -11.00 19.37 10.48
C ALA A 151 -10.94 18.72 9.11
N ILE A 152 -10.23 19.37 8.20
CA ILE A 152 -9.91 18.87 6.87
C ILE A 152 -8.39 18.68 6.80
N ARG A 153 -7.93 17.48 6.45
CA ARG A 153 -6.48 17.15 6.41
C ARG A 153 -5.75 18.03 5.41
N GLU A 154 -6.21 18.04 4.16
CA GLU A 154 -5.63 18.87 3.09
C GLU A 154 -6.68 19.89 2.57
N PRO A 155 -6.66 21.13 3.06
CA PRO A 155 -7.65 22.16 2.71
C PRO A 155 -7.70 22.49 1.22
N LEU A 156 -6.60 22.28 0.48
CA LEU A 156 -6.58 22.50 -0.97
C LEU A 156 -7.57 21.60 -1.71
N GLY A 157 -7.88 20.45 -1.15
CA GLY A 157 -8.87 19.51 -1.67
C GLY A 157 -10.31 19.94 -1.46
N LEU A 158 -10.60 20.86 -0.55
CA LEU A 158 -11.95 21.33 -0.29
C LEU A 158 -12.48 22.14 -1.49
N LYS A 159 -13.63 21.72 -2.06
CA LYS A 159 -14.21 22.31 -3.28
C LYS A 159 -15.54 23.02 -3.04
N SER A 160 -16.04 22.99 -1.82
CA SER A 160 -17.28 23.67 -1.42
C SER A 160 -17.08 24.41 -0.11
N ASN A 161 -17.98 25.33 0.19
CA ASN A 161 -18.05 25.94 1.52
C ASN A 161 -18.55 24.90 2.54
N LEU A 162 -18.01 24.95 3.74
CA LEU A 162 -18.50 24.15 4.87
C LEU A 162 -19.62 24.93 5.56
N VAL A 163 -20.86 24.53 5.32
CA VAL A 163 -22.05 25.15 5.93
C VAL A 163 -22.84 24.08 6.67
N VAL A 164 -22.89 24.19 8.00
CA VAL A 164 -23.64 23.28 8.87
C VAL A 164 -25.01 23.89 9.18
N ASN A 165 -26.07 23.17 8.85
CA ASN A 165 -27.43 23.49 9.25
C ASN A 165 -27.76 22.79 10.56
N MET A 166 -28.09 23.54 11.61
CA MET A 166 -28.45 22.98 12.91
C MET A 166 -29.51 23.88 13.57
N GLY A 167 -30.57 23.29 14.09
CA GLY A 167 -31.65 24.05 14.75
C GLY A 167 -32.33 25.11 13.87
N GLY A 168 -32.27 24.93 12.53
CA GLY A 168 -32.82 25.91 11.57
C GLY A 168 -31.93 27.11 11.27
N LYS A 169 -30.69 27.12 11.76
CA LYS A 169 -29.66 28.13 11.52
C LYS A 169 -28.52 27.58 10.72
N GLU A 170 -27.95 28.40 9.85
CA GLU A 170 -26.75 28.07 9.06
C GLU A 170 -25.48 28.59 9.75
N TYR A 171 -24.50 27.72 9.91
CA TYR A 171 -23.18 28.03 10.44
C TYR A 171 -22.14 27.89 9.33
N HIS A 172 -21.57 29.02 8.92
CA HIS A 172 -20.52 29.05 7.92
C HIS A 172 -19.15 28.83 8.59
N LEU A 173 -18.58 27.64 8.45
CA LEU A 173 -17.29 27.31 9.06
C LEU A 173 -16.17 27.91 8.23
N THR A 174 -15.30 28.67 8.90
CA THR A 174 -14.11 29.29 8.30
C THR A 174 -12.84 28.77 8.96
N ALA A 175 -11.72 28.81 8.22
CA ALA A 175 -10.45 28.35 8.75
C ALA A 175 -10.05 29.14 10.01
N SER A 176 -9.85 28.43 11.11
CA SER A 176 -9.61 29.01 12.43
C SER A 176 -8.74 28.06 13.26
N ASN A 177 -7.99 28.64 14.19
CA ASN A 177 -7.26 27.87 15.21
C ASN A 177 -7.93 27.96 16.59
N ALA A 178 -9.14 28.55 16.67
CA ALA A 178 -9.81 28.84 17.95
C ALA A 178 -10.20 27.60 18.75
N SER A 179 -10.38 26.46 18.07
CA SER A 179 -10.84 25.20 18.70
C SER A 179 -10.18 23.99 18.06
N SER A 180 -8.88 24.08 17.74
CA SER A 180 -8.15 22.96 17.15
C SER A 180 -8.08 21.80 18.12
N LEU A 181 -8.59 20.66 17.72
CA LEU A 181 -8.55 19.41 18.48
C LEU A 181 -7.53 18.42 17.92
N PHE A 182 -7.15 18.58 16.66
CA PHE A 182 -6.27 17.68 15.90
C PHE A 182 -5.21 18.48 15.14
N ASP A 183 -4.02 17.89 15.01
CA ASP A 183 -2.89 18.51 14.27
C ASP A 183 -2.78 18.06 12.83
N ASP A 184 -3.46 16.98 12.45
CA ASP A 184 -3.40 16.39 11.11
C ASP A 184 -4.31 17.10 10.11
N GLY A 185 -4.30 18.43 10.11
CA GLY A 185 -5.09 19.20 9.17
C GLY A 185 -5.42 20.63 9.64
N LYS A 186 -6.30 21.29 8.89
CA LYS A 186 -6.78 22.62 9.21
C LYS A 186 -8.17 22.54 9.82
N THR A 187 -8.33 23.18 10.99
CA THR A 187 -9.64 23.32 11.65
C THR A 187 -10.46 24.43 10.97
N PHE A 188 -11.74 24.15 10.76
CA PHE A 188 -12.75 25.10 10.31
C PHE A 188 -13.79 25.23 11.41
N SER A 189 -14.12 26.48 11.80
CA SER A 189 -14.98 26.76 12.94
C SER A 189 -15.98 27.88 12.65
N ALA A 190 -17.12 27.81 13.32
CA ALA A 190 -18.10 28.90 13.40
C ALA A 190 -18.52 29.11 14.86
N PRO A 191 -18.80 30.36 15.31
CA PRO A 191 -19.27 30.63 16.65
C PRO A 191 -20.69 30.11 16.87
N ILE A 192 -20.96 29.59 18.08
CA ILE A 192 -22.28 29.17 18.54
C ILE A 192 -22.57 29.76 19.93
N ASP A 193 -23.80 30.14 20.19
CA ASP A 193 -24.25 30.67 21.50
C ASP A 193 -25.45 29.87 22.02
N LEU A 194 -25.24 29.11 23.08
CA LEU A 194 -26.27 28.23 23.69
C LEU A 194 -27.50 28.96 24.23
N ARG A 195 -27.45 30.30 24.34
CA ARG A 195 -28.64 31.12 24.75
C ARG A 195 -29.63 31.33 23.61
N THR A 196 -29.14 31.36 22.38
CA THR A 196 -29.90 31.71 21.17
C THR A 196 -30.02 30.57 20.18
N ASP A 197 -29.09 29.65 20.22
CA ASP A 197 -28.94 28.58 19.23
C ASP A 197 -29.47 27.26 19.78
N SER A 198 -30.29 26.57 19.00
CA SER A 198 -30.83 25.25 19.35
C SER A 198 -29.93 24.16 18.83
N LEU A 199 -29.50 23.29 19.74
CA LEU A 199 -28.79 22.05 19.39
C LEU A 199 -29.77 20.96 18.98
N GLY A 200 -29.27 19.87 18.44
CA GLY A 200 -30.03 18.69 18.06
C GLY A 200 -29.61 18.13 16.72
N LYS A 201 -30.57 17.96 15.82
CA LYS A 201 -30.29 17.48 14.46
C LYS A 201 -29.49 18.51 13.68
N PHE A 202 -28.45 18.04 13.00
CA PHE A 202 -27.66 18.85 12.10
C PHE A 202 -27.45 18.13 10.76
N SER A 203 -27.16 18.89 9.72
CA SER A 203 -26.82 18.37 8.41
C SER A 203 -25.86 19.30 7.69
N TYR A 204 -24.96 18.72 6.89
CA TYR A 204 -24.08 19.45 5.99
C TYR A 204 -23.64 18.59 4.81
N THR A 205 -23.25 19.24 3.73
CA THR A 205 -22.72 18.57 2.55
C THR A 205 -21.51 19.35 2.09
N TYR A 206 -20.46 18.63 1.72
CA TYR A 206 -19.24 19.22 1.18
C TYR A 206 -18.58 18.31 0.16
N GLU A 207 -17.67 18.87 -0.61
CA GLU A 207 -16.96 18.18 -1.68
C GLU A 207 -15.46 18.25 -1.44
N LEU A 208 -14.81 17.10 -1.52
CA LEU A 208 -13.37 16.92 -1.35
C LEU A 208 -12.75 16.28 -2.59
N ASN A 209 -11.67 16.87 -3.04
CA ASN A 209 -10.72 16.20 -3.93
C ASN A 209 -9.63 15.54 -3.09
N GLY A 210 -9.17 14.36 -3.52
CA GLY A 210 -8.12 13.67 -2.82
C GLY A 210 -7.39 12.66 -3.69
N TYR A 211 -6.46 11.97 -3.05
CA TYR A 211 -5.58 10.99 -3.65
C TYR A 211 -5.40 9.81 -2.69
N LYS A 212 -5.24 8.61 -3.24
CA LYS A 212 -4.92 7.38 -2.55
C LYS A 212 -6.02 6.96 -1.57
N ASP A 213 -6.05 7.53 -0.38
CA ASP A 213 -6.91 7.11 0.71
C ASP A 213 -7.92 8.20 1.09
N LEU A 214 -9.17 7.79 1.34
CA LEU A 214 -10.15 8.56 2.09
C LEU A 214 -10.36 7.86 3.43
N GLN A 215 -9.90 8.49 4.51
CA GLN A 215 -9.95 7.96 5.87
C GLN A 215 -11.17 8.52 6.61
N PHE A 216 -11.81 7.69 7.42
CA PHE A 216 -12.94 8.07 8.28
C PHE A 216 -12.55 7.82 9.74
N TYR A 217 -12.64 8.85 10.56
CA TYR A 217 -12.37 8.73 11.99
C TYR A 217 -13.64 8.43 12.76
N VAL A 218 -13.57 7.47 13.69
CA VAL A 218 -14.70 7.07 14.54
C VAL A 218 -14.74 7.95 15.78
N GLN A 219 -15.56 9.00 15.72
CA GLN A 219 -15.65 10.06 16.72
C GLN A 219 -17.13 10.39 17.05
N SER A 220 -17.94 9.37 17.27
CA SER A 220 -19.33 9.46 17.69
C SER A 220 -19.75 8.15 18.35
N ASP A 221 -20.80 8.17 19.16
CA ASP A 221 -21.34 6.97 19.78
C ASP A 221 -22.02 6.03 18.79
N ALA A 222 -22.59 6.59 17.72
CA ALA A 222 -23.14 5.82 16.61
C ALA A 222 -22.68 6.42 15.27
N MET A 223 -22.12 5.60 14.41
CA MET A 223 -21.67 6.01 13.08
C MET A 223 -22.16 5.03 12.01
N ASP A 224 -22.87 5.57 11.02
CA ASP A 224 -23.40 4.83 9.87
C ASP A 224 -22.80 5.46 8.59
N VAL A 225 -22.00 4.71 7.82
CA VAL A 225 -21.33 5.21 6.62
C VAL A 225 -21.72 4.37 5.42
N ASN A 226 -22.35 5.00 4.44
CA ASN A 226 -22.66 4.43 3.15
C ASN A 226 -21.71 5.01 2.10
N LEU A 227 -20.91 4.17 1.51
CA LEU A 227 -19.99 4.53 0.43
C LEU A 227 -20.50 3.99 -0.91
N LYS A 228 -20.53 4.85 -1.91
CA LYS A 228 -20.68 4.49 -3.31
C LYS A 228 -19.48 5.02 -4.07
N LEU A 229 -18.64 4.11 -4.57
CA LEU A 229 -17.39 4.43 -5.23
C LEU A 229 -17.42 3.94 -6.68
N HIS A 230 -17.23 4.84 -7.62
CA HIS A 230 -17.08 4.53 -9.05
C HIS A 230 -15.63 4.11 -9.34
N TYR A 231 -15.31 2.88 -8.93
CA TYR A 231 -13.99 2.26 -9.09
C TYR A 231 -14.09 0.74 -8.91
N PRO A 232 -13.42 -0.07 -9.78
CA PRO A 232 -13.70 -1.52 -9.85
C PRO A 232 -13.09 -2.36 -8.72
N SER A 233 -12.05 -1.90 -8.08
CA SER A 233 -11.31 -2.73 -7.10
C SER A 233 -10.68 -1.89 -6.01
N PRO A 234 -11.46 -1.24 -5.14
CA PRO A 234 -10.91 -0.55 -3.98
C PRO A 234 -10.35 -1.52 -2.95
N SER A 235 -9.44 -1.04 -2.13
CA SER A 235 -8.98 -1.70 -0.92
C SER A 235 -9.61 -1.03 0.30
N PHE A 236 -10.00 -1.84 1.28
CA PHE A 236 -10.50 -1.38 2.58
C PHE A 236 -9.48 -1.74 3.65
N SER A 237 -9.15 -0.78 4.52
CA SER A 237 -8.14 -0.95 5.57
C SER A 237 -8.50 -0.15 6.83
N GLY A 238 -7.70 -0.30 7.89
CA GLY A 238 -7.91 0.31 9.18
C GLY A 238 -8.49 -0.64 10.21
N ASP A 239 -9.06 -0.08 11.28
CA ASP A 239 -9.56 -0.85 12.43
C ASP A 239 -10.87 -1.59 12.14
N PHE A 240 -11.62 -1.15 11.11
CA PHE A 240 -12.93 -1.70 10.77
C PHE A 240 -13.04 -1.99 9.28
N LEU A 241 -13.43 -3.21 8.96
CA LEU A 241 -13.83 -3.59 7.61
C LEU A 241 -15.35 -3.31 7.42
N PRO A 242 -15.83 -3.13 6.17
CA PRO A 242 -17.26 -2.92 5.94
C PRO A 242 -18.07 -4.16 6.34
N ASP A 243 -19.23 -3.91 6.98
CA ASP A 243 -20.22 -4.97 7.33
C ASP A 243 -20.80 -5.60 6.07
N GLU A 244 -21.09 -4.76 5.07
CA GLU A 244 -21.63 -5.18 3.78
C GLU A 244 -20.83 -4.52 2.66
N ARG A 245 -20.49 -5.31 1.63
CA ARG A 245 -19.84 -4.78 0.43
C ARG A 245 -20.32 -5.49 -0.83
N THR A 246 -20.48 -4.72 -1.89
CA THR A 246 -20.73 -5.24 -3.23
C THR A 246 -19.72 -4.61 -4.18
N ILE A 247 -18.94 -5.45 -4.86
CA ILE A 247 -17.92 -5.03 -5.83
C ILE A 247 -18.40 -5.46 -7.21
N SER A 248 -18.54 -4.51 -8.12
CA SER A 248 -18.81 -4.76 -9.54
C SER A 248 -17.77 -4.07 -10.40
N ASP A 249 -17.76 -4.38 -11.70
CA ASP A 249 -16.76 -3.86 -12.64
C ASP A 249 -16.69 -2.33 -12.73
N SER A 250 -17.74 -1.63 -12.33
CA SER A 250 -17.82 -0.17 -12.46
C SER A 250 -18.11 0.56 -11.15
N VAL A 251 -18.77 -0.10 -10.19
CA VAL A 251 -19.23 0.54 -8.95
C VAL A 251 -19.02 -0.42 -7.79
N THR A 252 -18.42 0.09 -6.73
CA THR A 252 -18.33 -0.59 -5.43
C THR A 252 -19.19 0.14 -4.43
N THR A 253 -20.00 -0.60 -3.67
CA THR A 253 -20.71 -0.09 -2.51
C THR A 253 -20.19 -0.76 -1.25
N ALA A 254 -20.09 0.01 -0.17
CA ALA A 254 -19.68 -0.49 1.14
C ALA A 254 -20.45 0.23 2.24
N HIS A 255 -20.76 -0.49 3.31
CA HIS A 255 -21.52 0.00 4.45
C HIS A 255 -20.83 -0.39 5.75
N TRP A 256 -20.70 0.57 6.65
CA TRP A 256 -20.20 0.39 8.02
C TRP A 256 -21.26 0.89 9.00
N ARG A 257 -21.50 0.08 10.04
CA ARG A 257 -22.33 0.46 11.18
C ARG A 257 -21.56 0.25 12.46
N LEU A 258 -21.17 1.37 13.08
CA LEU A 258 -20.33 1.38 14.26
C LEU A 258 -21.11 1.94 15.46
N PHE A 259 -20.82 1.43 16.64
CA PHE A 259 -21.47 1.80 17.90
C PHE A 259 -20.43 2.39 18.87
N ALA A 260 -20.86 2.92 20.00
CA ALA A 260 -20.04 3.58 21.01
C ALA A 260 -18.79 2.76 21.43
N SER A 261 -18.92 1.43 21.46
CA SER A 261 -17.80 0.53 21.75
C SER A 261 -16.68 0.55 20.70
N ALA A 262 -16.94 1.06 19.52
CA ALA A 262 -15.95 1.21 18.45
C ALA A 262 -15.11 2.48 18.63
N SER A 263 -15.64 3.53 19.26
CA SER A 263 -14.91 4.77 19.52
C SER A 263 -13.94 4.58 20.67
N THR A 264 -12.67 4.99 20.48
CA THR A 264 -11.69 5.16 21.56
C THR A 264 -11.65 6.60 22.06
N PHE A 265 -12.35 7.51 21.38
CA PHE A 265 -12.38 8.90 21.73
C PHE A 265 -13.49 9.16 22.75
N PRO A 266 -13.23 9.84 23.88
CA PRO A 266 -14.25 10.13 24.88
C PRO A 266 -15.29 11.10 24.29
N GLN A 267 -16.57 10.91 24.67
CA GLN A 267 -17.65 11.79 24.24
C GLN A 267 -17.39 13.26 24.63
N THR A 268 -16.74 13.46 25.77
CA THR A 268 -16.29 14.77 26.24
C THR A 268 -14.86 14.71 26.70
N SER A 269 -14.03 15.65 26.23
CA SER A 269 -12.64 15.81 26.65
C SER A 269 -12.37 17.27 27.04
N VAL A 270 -11.48 17.48 28.01
CA VAL A 270 -11.05 18.83 28.43
C VAL A 270 -9.56 18.97 28.17
N ARG A 271 -9.19 20.10 27.55
CA ARG A 271 -7.79 20.43 27.26
C ARG A 271 -7.44 21.81 27.79
N ASP A 272 -6.23 21.96 28.23
CA ASP A 272 -5.64 23.27 28.50
C ASP A 272 -5.35 23.99 27.18
N ARG A 273 -5.79 25.23 27.05
CA ARG A 273 -5.62 26.06 25.86
C ARG A 273 -4.18 26.47 25.61
N ASP A 274 -3.39 26.58 26.68
CA ASP A 274 -2.02 27.09 26.64
C ASP A 274 -0.96 25.99 26.49
N THR A 275 -1.31 24.76 26.81
CA THR A 275 -0.43 23.61 26.55
C THR A 275 -0.47 23.28 25.05
N ARG A 276 0.52 23.83 24.33
CA ARG A 276 0.85 23.34 23.01
C ARG A 276 1.33 21.90 23.14
N TYR A 277 0.45 20.96 22.93
CA TYR A 277 0.64 19.75 22.21
C TYR A 277 1.98 18.99 22.37
N TYR A 278 2.35 18.51 23.55
CA TYR A 278 3.52 17.65 23.68
C TYR A 278 3.32 16.38 24.51
N ASP A 279 2.14 16.11 25.03
CA ASP A 279 1.86 14.88 25.79
C ASP A 279 0.56 14.23 25.29
N TYR A 280 0.56 13.78 24.02
CA TYR A 280 -0.33 12.71 23.63
C TYR A 280 0.42 11.40 23.79
N ASP A 281 0.29 10.78 24.92
CA ASP A 281 0.40 9.34 25.05
C ASP A 281 -0.53 8.69 24.03
N ASP A 282 -0.12 7.56 23.47
CA ASP A 282 -0.83 6.74 22.47
C ASP A 282 -2.31 6.39 22.83
N GLU A 283 -2.80 6.87 23.97
CA GLU A 283 -4.09 6.56 24.58
C GLU A 283 -5.30 7.17 23.85
N PHE A 284 -5.09 8.22 23.02
CA PHE A 284 -6.15 8.90 22.27
C PHE A 284 -5.99 8.86 20.74
N ASN A 285 -5.37 7.83 20.22
CA ASN A 285 -5.36 7.66 18.76
C ASN A 285 -6.77 7.22 18.29
N PRO A 286 -7.56 8.10 17.64
CA PRO A 286 -8.90 7.75 17.23
C PRO A 286 -8.87 6.62 16.23
N ARG A 287 -9.63 5.56 16.47
CA ARG A 287 -9.80 4.48 15.51
C ARG A 287 -10.34 5.00 14.20
N SER A 288 -9.93 4.38 13.12
CA SER A 288 -10.30 4.82 11.79
C SER A 288 -10.40 3.65 10.83
N PHE A 289 -11.08 3.88 9.73
CA PHE A 289 -11.09 3.00 8.58
C PHE A 289 -10.93 3.83 7.31
N SER A 290 -10.47 3.20 6.25
CA SER A 290 -10.20 3.89 5.00
C SER A 290 -10.59 3.07 3.77
N VAL A 291 -10.89 3.79 2.70
CA VAL A 291 -11.00 3.26 1.36
C VAL A 291 -9.87 3.78 0.50
N SER A 292 -9.17 2.87 -0.17
CA SER A 292 -8.05 3.18 -1.05
C SER A 292 -8.39 2.91 -2.50
N THR A 293 -8.01 3.86 -3.35
CA THR A 293 -8.17 3.77 -4.82
C THR A 293 -6.83 3.53 -5.53
N GLN A 294 -5.78 3.14 -4.79
CA GLN A 294 -4.45 3.01 -5.36
C GLN A 294 -4.17 1.60 -5.91
N PHE A 295 -3.78 1.52 -7.18
CA PHE A 295 -3.35 0.28 -7.86
C PHE A 295 -1.85 0.21 -8.13
N THR A 296 -1.08 1.22 -7.82
CA THR A 296 0.22 1.48 -8.46
C THR A 296 1.32 0.49 -8.10
N ASP A 297 1.18 -0.26 -7.01
CA ASP A 297 2.27 -1.11 -6.52
C ASP A 297 2.22 -2.56 -7.01
N VAL A 298 1.21 -2.92 -7.82
CA VAL A 298 0.98 -4.33 -8.18
C VAL A 298 2.16 -4.89 -8.98
N TYR A 299 2.69 -4.15 -9.94
CA TYR A 299 3.82 -4.65 -10.75
C TYR A 299 5.15 -4.58 -10.01
N TYR A 300 5.42 -3.56 -9.18
CA TYR A 300 6.62 -3.52 -8.33
C TYR A 300 6.64 -4.68 -7.35
N ARG A 301 5.53 -4.95 -6.65
CA ARG A 301 5.39 -6.11 -5.76
C ARG A 301 5.55 -7.44 -6.49
N ALA A 302 5.07 -7.55 -7.73
CA ALA A 302 5.30 -8.75 -8.54
C ALA A 302 6.77 -8.91 -8.89
N ILE A 303 7.48 -7.83 -9.24
CA ILE A 303 8.91 -7.85 -9.55
C ILE A 303 9.73 -8.20 -8.30
N GLU A 304 9.48 -7.59 -7.15
CA GLU A 304 10.12 -7.91 -5.87
C GLU A 304 9.92 -9.38 -5.50
N ARG A 305 8.69 -9.90 -5.65
CA ARG A 305 8.42 -11.33 -5.44
C ARG A 305 9.21 -12.19 -6.42
N SER A 306 9.31 -11.79 -7.69
CA SER A 306 10.06 -12.56 -8.68
C SER A 306 11.56 -12.57 -8.40
N LEU A 307 12.14 -11.49 -7.89
CA LEU A 307 13.54 -11.42 -7.48
C LEU A 307 13.88 -12.40 -6.36
N LYS A 308 12.98 -12.64 -5.41
CA LYS A 308 13.15 -13.64 -4.35
C LYS A 308 13.31 -15.06 -4.92
N TYR A 309 12.79 -15.34 -6.11
CA TYR A 309 12.94 -16.62 -6.80
C TYR A 309 14.12 -16.65 -7.78
N ALA A 310 14.90 -15.56 -7.94
CA ALA A 310 16.00 -15.48 -8.88
C ALA A 310 17.06 -16.56 -8.64
N ILE A 311 17.46 -16.76 -7.40
CA ILE A 311 18.44 -17.80 -7.04
C ILE A 311 18.00 -19.20 -7.46
N LEU A 312 16.69 -19.49 -7.34
CA LEU A 312 16.13 -20.76 -7.74
C LEU A 312 16.26 -20.97 -9.26
N ILE A 313 15.96 -19.94 -10.06
CA ILE A 313 16.09 -20.00 -11.53
C ILE A 313 17.55 -20.17 -11.91
N ILE A 314 18.47 -19.42 -11.28
CA ILE A 314 19.93 -19.53 -11.53
C ILE A 314 20.40 -20.94 -11.25
N VAL A 315 20.09 -21.49 -10.07
CA VAL A 315 20.52 -22.82 -9.65
C VAL A 315 19.98 -23.89 -10.61
N PHE A 316 18.71 -23.84 -10.97
CA PHE A 316 18.12 -24.84 -11.86
C PHE A 316 18.65 -24.74 -13.29
N THR A 317 18.91 -23.54 -13.77
CA THR A 317 19.54 -23.35 -15.07
C THR A 317 20.97 -23.91 -15.06
N PHE A 318 21.74 -23.65 -14.01
CA PHE A 318 23.08 -24.19 -13.86
C PHE A 318 23.08 -25.72 -13.76
N LEU A 319 22.16 -26.30 -13.00
CA LEU A 319 21.98 -27.75 -12.93
C LEU A 319 21.62 -28.35 -14.30
N THR A 320 20.69 -27.71 -15.01
CA THR A 320 20.32 -28.16 -16.37
C THR A 320 21.50 -28.15 -17.32
N PHE A 321 22.27 -27.07 -17.30
CA PHE A 321 23.48 -26.95 -18.12
C PHE A 321 24.53 -27.98 -17.70
N PHE A 322 24.77 -28.17 -16.41
CA PHE A 322 25.71 -29.16 -15.86
C PHE A 322 25.35 -30.58 -16.28
N PHE A 323 24.10 -31.00 -16.12
CA PHE A 323 23.65 -32.32 -16.54
C PHE A 323 23.78 -32.51 -18.05
N THR A 324 23.35 -31.51 -18.84
CA THR A 324 23.44 -31.58 -20.30
C THR A 324 24.90 -31.65 -20.78
N ASP A 325 25.78 -30.84 -20.18
CA ASP A 325 27.21 -30.80 -20.51
C ASP A 325 27.90 -32.13 -20.16
N THR A 326 27.57 -32.69 -18.99
CA THR A 326 28.16 -33.97 -18.53
C THR A 326 27.65 -35.15 -19.35
N LEU A 327 26.34 -35.20 -19.64
CA LEU A 327 25.73 -36.29 -20.42
C LEU A 327 26.11 -36.22 -21.92
N SER A 328 26.25 -35.04 -22.48
CA SER A 328 26.64 -34.84 -23.88
C SER A 328 28.17 -34.79 -24.10
N LYS A 329 28.96 -34.93 -23.01
CA LYS A 329 30.42 -34.83 -23.01
C LYS A 329 30.94 -33.57 -23.71
N THR A 330 30.21 -32.48 -23.60
CA THR A 330 30.60 -31.15 -24.06
C THR A 330 31.35 -30.45 -22.93
N ASN A 331 32.36 -29.63 -23.23
CA ASN A 331 33.14 -28.92 -22.23
C ASN A 331 32.76 -27.41 -22.23
N MET A 332 31.62 -27.06 -21.66
CA MET A 332 31.25 -25.67 -21.49
C MET A 332 32.18 -24.96 -20.50
N PRO A 333 32.82 -23.84 -20.89
CA PRO A 333 33.70 -23.08 -19.99
C PRO A 333 32.93 -22.44 -18.85
N MET A 334 33.58 -22.29 -17.68
CA MET A 334 32.92 -21.65 -16.50
C MET A 334 32.40 -20.25 -16.77
N ILE A 335 33.06 -19.47 -17.61
CA ILE A 335 32.59 -18.14 -18.04
C ILE A 335 31.22 -18.20 -18.72
N GLY A 336 30.89 -19.32 -19.38
CA GLY A 336 29.59 -19.51 -20.01
C GLY A 336 28.46 -19.63 -19.01
N TYR A 337 28.70 -20.27 -17.87
CA TYR A 337 27.73 -20.31 -16.78
C TYR A 337 27.56 -18.93 -16.13
N LEU A 338 28.68 -18.21 -15.93
CA LEU A 338 28.61 -16.84 -15.38
C LEU A 338 27.78 -15.90 -16.28
N LEU A 339 28.05 -15.90 -17.59
CA LEU A 339 27.29 -15.08 -18.55
C LEU A 339 25.81 -15.46 -18.58
N THR A 340 25.49 -16.75 -18.46
CA THR A 340 24.08 -17.20 -18.36
C THR A 340 23.44 -16.70 -17.08
N GLY A 341 24.14 -16.74 -15.94
CA GLY A 341 23.65 -16.18 -14.69
C GLY A 341 23.42 -14.67 -14.77
N CYS A 342 24.34 -13.94 -15.39
CA CYS A 342 24.14 -12.51 -15.68
C CYS A 342 22.94 -12.25 -16.60
N ALA A 343 22.71 -13.10 -17.61
CA ALA A 343 21.55 -13.00 -18.48
C ALA A 343 20.23 -13.19 -17.71
N ILE A 344 20.20 -14.14 -16.75
CA ILE A 344 19.04 -14.34 -15.88
C ILE A 344 18.80 -13.11 -14.98
N LEU A 345 19.84 -12.47 -14.48
CA LEU A 345 19.70 -11.24 -13.71
C LEU A 345 19.23 -10.05 -14.58
N LEU A 346 19.69 -9.96 -15.83
CA LEU A 346 19.18 -8.97 -16.79
C LEU A 346 17.69 -9.13 -17.10
N PHE A 347 17.11 -10.32 -16.93
CA PHE A 347 15.66 -10.51 -17.02
C PHE A 347 14.90 -9.54 -16.10
N TYR A 348 15.33 -9.39 -14.85
CA TYR A 348 14.65 -8.56 -13.87
C TYR A 348 14.75 -7.07 -14.19
N THR A 349 15.90 -6.60 -14.67
CA THR A 349 16.06 -5.19 -15.09
C THR A 349 15.26 -4.87 -16.35
N LEU A 350 15.21 -5.80 -17.32
CA LEU A 350 14.37 -5.66 -18.51
C LEU A 350 12.88 -5.71 -18.16
N LEU A 351 12.48 -6.62 -17.27
CA LEU A 351 11.11 -6.72 -16.79
C LEU A 351 10.68 -5.43 -16.11
N LEU A 352 11.50 -4.87 -15.21
CA LEU A 352 11.25 -3.59 -14.56
C LEU A 352 11.05 -2.49 -15.61
N SER A 353 11.99 -2.32 -16.52
CA SER A 353 11.96 -1.28 -17.54
C SER A 353 10.74 -1.40 -18.47
N LEU A 354 10.38 -2.59 -18.90
CA LEU A 354 9.23 -2.80 -19.78
C LEU A 354 7.89 -2.68 -19.04
N SER A 355 7.84 -3.04 -17.76
CA SER A 355 6.61 -2.94 -16.96
C SER A 355 6.21 -1.48 -16.67
N GLU A 356 7.11 -0.51 -16.83
CA GLU A 356 6.78 0.91 -16.76
C GLU A 356 5.97 1.39 -17.98
N TYR A 357 6.09 0.71 -19.14
CA TYR A 357 5.45 1.12 -20.39
C TYR A 357 4.34 0.17 -20.85
N LEU A 358 4.39 -1.09 -20.44
CA LEU A 358 3.49 -2.14 -20.88
C LEU A 358 2.79 -2.79 -19.69
N ALA A 359 1.61 -3.34 -19.89
CA ALA A 359 0.98 -4.19 -18.90
C ALA A 359 1.91 -5.35 -18.51
N PHE A 360 2.00 -5.66 -17.21
CA PHE A 360 2.96 -6.61 -16.64
C PHE A 360 3.02 -7.95 -17.40
N GLY A 361 1.89 -8.51 -17.81
CA GLY A 361 1.84 -9.78 -18.57
C GLY A 361 2.59 -9.71 -19.91
N TRP A 362 2.45 -8.60 -20.66
CA TRP A 362 3.17 -8.40 -21.91
C TRP A 362 4.66 -8.13 -21.70
N ALA A 363 5.00 -7.30 -20.70
CA ALA A 363 6.38 -7.05 -20.32
C ALA A 363 7.09 -8.35 -19.94
N TYR A 364 6.44 -9.19 -19.13
CA TYR A 364 6.93 -10.51 -18.73
C TYR A 364 7.16 -11.42 -19.95
N LEU A 365 6.19 -11.56 -20.84
CA LEU A 365 6.27 -12.43 -22.01
C LEU A 365 7.42 -12.02 -22.94
N ILE A 366 7.55 -10.73 -23.25
CA ILE A 366 8.60 -10.20 -24.13
C ILE A 366 9.98 -10.45 -23.51
N THR A 367 10.12 -10.17 -22.22
CA THR A 367 11.37 -10.37 -21.50
C THR A 367 11.76 -11.86 -21.44
N CYS A 368 10.80 -12.75 -21.17
CA CYS A 368 11.03 -14.20 -21.21
C CYS A 368 11.53 -14.67 -22.58
N LEU A 369 10.87 -14.27 -23.66
CA LEU A 369 11.25 -14.66 -25.00
C LEU A 369 12.65 -14.17 -25.35
N ALA A 370 12.99 -12.93 -25.00
CA ALA A 370 14.32 -12.37 -25.24
C ALA A 370 15.42 -13.13 -24.49
N ILE A 371 15.23 -13.39 -23.20
CA ILE A 371 16.24 -14.05 -22.37
C ILE A 371 16.38 -15.55 -22.70
N ILE A 372 15.26 -16.25 -22.85
CA ILE A 372 15.28 -17.68 -23.24
C ILE A 372 15.90 -17.84 -24.62
N GLY A 373 15.56 -16.96 -25.56
CA GLY A 373 16.15 -16.97 -26.90
C GLY A 373 17.67 -16.72 -26.86
N MET A 374 18.12 -15.71 -26.12
CA MET A 374 19.54 -15.39 -25.94
C MET A 374 20.30 -16.56 -25.33
N ILE A 375 19.80 -17.13 -24.23
CA ILE A 375 20.42 -18.29 -23.55
C ILE A 375 20.40 -19.52 -24.47
N GLY A 376 19.32 -19.75 -25.20
CA GLY A 376 19.20 -20.88 -26.13
C GLY A 376 20.22 -20.83 -27.27
N VAL A 377 20.36 -19.67 -27.91
CA VAL A 377 21.36 -19.45 -28.97
C VAL A 377 22.78 -19.61 -28.43
N TYR A 378 23.03 -19.02 -27.26
CA TYR A 378 24.33 -19.13 -26.60
C TYR A 378 24.67 -20.59 -26.26
N PHE A 379 23.76 -21.35 -25.68
CA PHE A 379 23.95 -22.75 -25.33
C PHE A 379 24.17 -23.62 -26.59
N TRP A 380 23.40 -23.35 -27.65
CA TRP A 380 23.57 -24.08 -28.91
C TRP A 380 24.95 -23.90 -29.52
N SER A 381 25.60 -22.76 -29.35
CA SER A 381 26.95 -22.51 -29.88
C SER A 381 28.01 -23.44 -29.28
N PHE A 382 27.82 -23.93 -28.04
CA PHE A 382 28.73 -24.88 -27.36
C PHE A 382 28.33 -26.32 -27.60
N VAL A 383 27.08 -26.69 -27.45
CA VAL A 383 26.59 -28.07 -27.48
C VAL A 383 26.47 -28.60 -28.92
N ARG A 384 26.16 -27.71 -29.87
CA ARG A 384 25.96 -28.02 -31.30
C ARG A 384 24.99 -29.18 -31.56
N SER A 385 24.10 -29.47 -30.59
CA SER A 385 23.08 -30.51 -30.68
C SER A 385 21.71 -29.87 -30.52
N LEU A 386 20.91 -29.89 -31.57
CA LEU A 386 19.57 -29.29 -31.56
C LEU A 386 18.69 -29.94 -30.49
N LYS A 387 18.75 -31.27 -30.33
CA LYS A 387 17.98 -32.00 -29.32
C LYS A 387 18.31 -31.53 -27.88
N ALA A 388 19.61 -31.45 -27.55
CA ALA A 388 20.04 -31.02 -26.22
C ALA A 388 19.66 -29.56 -25.93
N THR A 389 19.76 -28.68 -26.95
CA THR A 389 19.36 -27.27 -26.83
C THR A 389 17.86 -27.15 -26.64
N MET A 390 17.04 -27.91 -27.38
CA MET A 390 15.57 -27.90 -27.20
C MET A 390 15.15 -28.37 -25.80
N VAL A 391 15.80 -29.39 -25.26
CA VAL A 391 15.54 -29.84 -23.89
C VAL A 391 15.86 -28.74 -22.90
N CYS A 392 17.02 -28.07 -23.04
CA CYS A 392 17.42 -26.98 -22.16
C CYS A 392 16.44 -25.79 -22.25
N VAL A 393 16.09 -25.35 -23.45
CA VAL A 393 15.11 -24.27 -23.69
C VAL A 393 13.75 -24.66 -23.13
N GLY A 394 13.31 -25.92 -23.32
CA GLY A 394 12.04 -26.40 -22.78
C GLY A 394 12.00 -26.34 -21.23
N ILE A 395 13.11 -26.69 -20.56
CA ILE A 395 13.19 -26.56 -19.11
C ILE A 395 13.14 -25.10 -18.67
N LEU A 396 13.83 -24.18 -19.37
CA LEU A 396 13.77 -22.76 -19.10
C LEU A 396 12.34 -22.22 -19.27
N VAL A 397 11.66 -22.60 -20.34
CA VAL A 397 10.24 -22.22 -20.54
C VAL A 397 9.38 -22.68 -19.37
N ILE A 398 9.53 -23.93 -18.93
CA ILE A 398 8.78 -24.46 -17.77
C ILE A 398 9.08 -23.65 -16.51
N LEU A 399 10.34 -23.30 -16.24
CA LEU A 399 10.75 -22.49 -15.08
C LEU A 399 10.12 -21.09 -15.11
N TYR A 400 10.15 -20.41 -16.25
CA TYR A 400 9.57 -19.06 -16.37
C TYR A 400 8.04 -19.09 -16.36
N VAL A 401 7.40 -20.09 -16.96
CA VAL A 401 5.93 -20.25 -16.84
C VAL A 401 5.55 -20.52 -15.39
N PHE A 402 6.29 -21.38 -14.70
CA PHE A 402 6.07 -21.63 -13.28
C PHE A 402 6.24 -20.37 -12.42
N LEU A 403 7.28 -19.56 -12.70
CA LEU A 403 7.47 -18.28 -12.02
C LEU A 403 6.26 -17.35 -12.25
N TYR A 404 5.80 -17.23 -13.50
CA TYR A 404 4.63 -16.42 -13.82
C TYR A 404 3.38 -16.85 -13.05
N LEU A 405 3.12 -18.17 -12.99
CA LEU A 405 1.98 -18.70 -12.24
C LEU A 405 2.07 -18.37 -10.74
N ILE A 406 3.23 -18.50 -10.11
CA ILE A 406 3.42 -18.11 -8.70
C ILE A 406 3.17 -16.61 -8.50
N LEU A 407 3.59 -15.77 -9.44
CA LEU A 407 3.40 -14.31 -9.33
C LEU A 407 1.93 -13.91 -9.41
N GLN A 408 1.10 -14.67 -10.11
CA GLN A 408 -0.34 -14.45 -10.21
C GLN A 408 -1.14 -14.98 -9.00
N MET A 409 -0.50 -15.79 -8.14
CA MET A 409 -1.19 -16.38 -6.99
C MET A 409 -1.03 -15.50 -5.75
N ASP A 410 -2.15 -15.08 -5.16
CA ASP A 410 -2.15 -14.30 -3.91
C ASP A 410 -2.23 -15.19 -2.66
N THR A 411 -2.87 -16.36 -2.75
CA THR A 411 -3.29 -17.11 -1.56
C THR A 411 -2.34 -18.24 -1.15
N PHE A 412 -1.69 -18.96 -2.09
CA PHE A 412 -0.91 -20.17 -1.78
C PHE A 412 0.46 -20.26 -2.49
N PRO A 413 1.24 -19.18 -2.65
CA PRO A 413 2.51 -19.25 -3.38
C PRO A 413 3.53 -20.15 -2.69
N LEU A 414 3.53 -20.21 -1.36
CA LEU A 414 4.44 -21.07 -0.57
C LEU A 414 4.18 -22.56 -0.80
N LEU A 415 2.92 -22.98 -0.81
CA LEU A 415 2.54 -24.39 -1.04
C LEU A 415 2.97 -24.82 -2.44
N VAL A 416 2.64 -24.05 -3.47
CA VAL A 416 2.98 -24.35 -4.86
C VAL A 416 4.50 -24.37 -5.06
N GLY A 417 5.21 -23.41 -4.47
CA GLY A 417 6.67 -23.35 -4.49
C GLY A 417 7.33 -24.58 -3.84
N SER A 418 6.84 -25.02 -2.69
CA SER A 418 7.38 -26.17 -1.97
C SER A 418 7.15 -27.49 -2.71
N ILE A 419 5.96 -27.69 -3.29
CA ILE A 419 5.66 -28.88 -4.12
C ILE A 419 6.56 -28.91 -5.35
N PHE A 420 6.75 -27.77 -6.01
CA PHE A 420 7.64 -27.67 -7.16
C PHE A 420 9.08 -28.03 -6.80
N LEU A 421 9.62 -27.46 -5.70
CA LEU A 421 10.95 -27.77 -5.21
C LEU A 421 11.11 -29.27 -4.89
N PHE A 422 10.10 -29.90 -4.28
CA PHE A 422 10.11 -31.33 -3.99
C PHE A 422 10.20 -32.18 -5.27
N ILE A 423 9.38 -31.84 -6.29
CA ILE A 423 9.39 -32.54 -7.59
C ILE A 423 10.76 -32.39 -8.27
N VAL A 424 11.30 -31.14 -8.30
CA VAL A 424 12.59 -30.90 -8.94
C VAL A 424 13.73 -31.58 -8.20
N LEU A 425 13.73 -31.56 -6.87
CA LEU A 425 14.73 -32.29 -6.08
C LEU A 425 14.69 -33.80 -6.40
N GLY A 426 13.50 -34.39 -6.46
CA GLY A 426 13.32 -35.79 -6.86
C GLY A 426 13.90 -36.09 -8.26
N LEU A 427 13.66 -35.17 -9.21
CA LEU A 427 14.22 -35.26 -10.56
C LEU A 427 15.75 -35.20 -10.57
N VAL A 428 16.33 -34.25 -9.83
CA VAL A 428 17.77 -34.10 -9.67
C VAL A 428 18.39 -35.36 -9.05
N MET A 429 17.79 -35.91 -8.00
CA MET A 429 18.23 -37.16 -7.38
C MET A 429 18.19 -38.34 -8.37
N TYR A 430 17.14 -38.43 -9.17
CA TYR A 430 17.01 -39.46 -10.20
C TYR A 430 18.07 -39.34 -11.29
N LEU A 431 18.34 -38.14 -11.78
CA LEU A 431 19.35 -37.88 -12.80
C LEU A 431 20.77 -38.11 -12.26
N SER A 432 21.04 -37.75 -11.00
CA SER A 432 22.36 -37.91 -10.38
C SER A 432 22.82 -39.37 -10.29
N ARG A 433 21.90 -40.34 -10.27
CA ARG A 433 22.20 -41.78 -10.29
C ARG A 433 22.96 -42.25 -11.55
N LYS A 434 22.84 -41.48 -12.65
CA LYS A 434 23.49 -41.77 -13.93
C LYS A 434 24.90 -41.17 -14.03
N LEU A 435 25.35 -40.41 -13.03
CA LEU A 435 26.67 -39.81 -12.98
C LEU A 435 27.63 -40.74 -12.25
N THR A 436 28.75 -41.04 -12.88
CA THR A 436 29.94 -41.63 -12.23
C THR A 436 30.74 -40.48 -11.66
N TRP A 437 30.78 -40.37 -10.34
CA TRP A 437 31.46 -39.30 -9.59
C TRP A 437 33.00 -39.49 -9.64
#